data_6350aad51b34568ac175389dc8c5c4c5
#
_entry.id   6350aad51b34568ac175389dc8c5c4c5
#
_cell.length_a   1.000
_cell.length_b   1.000
_cell.length_c   1.000
_cell.angle_alpha   90.00
_cell.angle_beta   90.00
_cell.angle_gamma   90.00
#
_symmetry.space_group_name_H-M   'P 1'
#
loop_
_entity.id
_entity.type
_entity.pdbx_description
1 polymer ?
#
loop_
_entity_poly.entity_id
_entity_poly.type
_entity_poly.pdbx_seq_one_letter_code
_entity_poly.pdbx_strand_id
1 'polypeptide(L)'
;MNKKGLFIAIEGGEGSGKTTISKKLQQVLEVSGYNTLLTREPGGDPVSEMIRNVIIHSDDIDPFTQLSLIVASRKRNIDLRIKPALEKNNIVISDRFGLSTIVYQGVVQGIPLKTIRQLFTISDIYLKPNVEIILDVDPEVGLNRVMTNDREVSAIDKKGLEFHSKINEAYLHNNYVAKDGCKIIIDANRNLDDVFTDVVNAVTNIMVIDGRFKNVGKDSE
;
A
#
# COMPACT_ATOMS: atom_id res chain seq x y z
N MET A 1 19.71 -14.30 15.42
CA MET A 1 19.31 -14.22 13.99
C MET A 1 19.02 -12.77 13.68
N ASN A 2 19.74 -12.14 12.73
CA ASN A 2 19.43 -10.78 12.31
C ASN A 2 18.04 -10.78 11.65
N LYS A 3 17.03 -10.18 12.29
CA LYS A 3 15.69 -10.07 11.74
C LYS A 3 15.74 -9.08 10.59
N LYS A 4 15.26 -9.47 9.41
CA LYS A 4 15.04 -8.57 8.27
C LYS A 4 14.01 -7.51 8.63
N GLY A 5 14.04 -6.34 8.00
CA GLY A 5 13.06 -5.27 8.19
C GLY A 5 11.59 -5.75 8.03
N LEU A 6 10.65 -4.99 8.55
CA LEU A 6 9.21 -5.27 8.43
C LEU A 6 8.63 -4.47 7.26
N PHE A 7 7.93 -5.14 6.36
CA PHE A 7 7.27 -4.49 5.23
C PHE A 7 5.75 -4.52 5.37
N ILE A 8 5.15 -3.33 5.47
CA ILE A 8 3.71 -3.09 5.63
C ILE A 8 3.19 -2.41 4.37
N ALA A 9 2.16 -2.96 3.76
CA ALA A 9 1.40 -2.30 2.70
C ALA A 9 0.05 -1.85 3.22
N ILE A 10 -0.31 -0.58 3.01
CA ILE A 10 -1.64 -0.03 3.30
C ILE A 10 -2.40 0.03 1.97
N GLU A 11 -3.50 -0.70 1.91
CA GLU A 11 -4.28 -0.91 0.69
C GLU A 11 -5.75 -0.51 0.91
N GLY A 12 -6.52 -0.41 -0.15
CA GLY A 12 -7.95 -0.08 -0.10
C GLY A 12 -8.41 0.80 -1.25
N GLY A 13 -9.72 1.04 -1.36
CA GLY A 13 -10.37 1.86 -2.37
C GLY A 13 -10.06 3.36 -2.25
N GLU A 14 -10.61 4.16 -3.15
CA GLU A 14 -10.45 5.61 -3.10
C GLU A 14 -11.19 6.19 -1.87
N GLY A 15 -10.63 7.25 -1.26
CA GLY A 15 -11.21 7.88 -0.07
C GLY A 15 -11.08 7.07 1.24
N SER A 16 -10.41 5.90 1.24
CA SER A 16 -10.25 5.07 2.46
C SER A 16 -9.25 5.64 3.48
N GLY A 17 -8.51 6.71 3.17
CA GLY A 17 -7.59 7.36 4.09
C GLY A 17 -6.16 6.82 4.12
N LYS A 18 -5.78 5.93 3.18
CA LYS A 18 -4.45 5.29 3.11
C LYS A 18 -3.27 6.25 3.33
N THR A 19 -3.23 7.33 2.58
CA THR A 19 -2.11 8.28 2.64
C THR A 19 -1.98 8.95 4.01
N THR A 20 -3.10 9.31 4.61
CA THR A 20 -3.14 9.91 5.94
C THR A 20 -2.71 8.91 7.01
N ILE A 21 -3.26 7.71 6.96
CA ILE A 21 -2.93 6.60 7.88
C ILE A 21 -1.44 6.22 7.77
N SER A 22 -0.91 6.09 6.55
CA SER A 22 0.49 5.75 6.32
C SER A 22 1.44 6.79 6.94
N LYS A 23 1.13 8.09 6.78
CA LYS A 23 1.92 9.18 7.37
C LYS A 23 1.83 9.20 8.89
N LYS A 24 0.63 9.06 9.46
CA LYS A 24 0.42 9.00 10.92
C LYS A 24 1.15 7.79 11.53
N LEU A 25 1.07 6.62 10.87
CA LEU A 25 1.76 5.40 11.31
C LEU A 25 3.28 5.59 11.31
N GLN A 26 3.84 6.19 10.26
CA GLN A 26 5.27 6.53 10.21
C GLN A 26 5.67 7.37 11.43
N GLN A 27 4.96 8.48 11.69
CA GLN A 27 5.25 9.39 12.79
C GLN A 27 5.26 8.69 14.14
N VAL A 28 4.24 7.86 14.43
CA VAL A 28 4.17 7.12 15.70
C VAL A 28 5.31 6.14 15.85
N LEU A 29 5.66 5.42 14.79
CA LEU A 29 6.78 4.48 14.82
C LEU A 29 8.13 5.19 15.02
N GLU A 30 8.34 6.35 14.39
CA GLU A 30 9.56 7.16 14.55
C GLU A 30 9.68 7.73 15.99
N VAL A 31 8.59 8.25 16.55
CA VAL A 31 8.54 8.69 17.95
C VAL A 31 8.82 7.52 18.92
N SER A 32 8.40 6.31 18.54
CA SER A 32 8.69 5.07 19.28
C SER A 32 10.11 4.53 19.05
N GLY A 33 10.99 5.28 18.36
CA GLY A 33 12.40 4.95 18.16
C GLY A 33 12.69 3.94 17.06
N TYR A 34 11.74 3.68 16.15
CA TYR A 34 11.96 2.83 14.97
C TYR A 34 12.45 3.65 13.79
N ASN A 35 13.41 3.09 13.04
CA ASN A 35 13.76 3.64 11.72
C ASN A 35 12.71 3.22 10.71
N THR A 36 12.14 4.17 9.97
CA THR A 36 11.08 3.91 9.01
C THR A 36 11.44 4.38 7.61
N LEU A 37 10.78 3.80 6.62
CA LEU A 37 10.71 4.30 5.25
C LEU A 37 9.23 4.37 4.86
N LEU A 38 8.73 5.56 4.55
CA LEU A 38 7.44 5.74 3.89
C LEU A 38 7.66 5.86 2.38
N THR A 39 6.90 5.08 1.62
CA THR A 39 6.87 5.13 0.15
C THR A 39 5.43 4.99 -0.36
N ARG A 40 5.24 5.11 -1.66
CA ARG A 40 3.93 4.91 -2.32
C ARG A 40 4.09 4.30 -3.70
N GLU A 41 3.03 3.68 -4.21
CA GLU A 41 3.01 3.15 -5.56
C GLU A 41 1.76 3.56 -6.37
N PRO A 42 1.90 3.87 -7.66
CA PRO A 42 3.16 4.18 -8.32
C PRO A 42 3.80 5.42 -7.71
N GLY A 43 5.16 5.47 -7.69
CA GLY A 43 5.89 6.60 -7.12
C GLY A 43 7.07 6.16 -6.24
N GLY A 44 7.51 7.08 -5.37
CA GLY A 44 8.53 6.80 -4.37
C GLY A 44 9.93 7.34 -4.71
N ASP A 45 10.26 7.58 -5.97
CA ASP A 45 11.49 8.24 -6.42
C ASP A 45 11.18 9.18 -7.59
N PRO A 46 12.06 10.11 -7.96
CA PRO A 46 11.75 11.13 -8.97
C PRO A 46 11.27 10.57 -10.32
N VAL A 47 11.86 9.48 -10.81
CA VAL A 47 11.45 8.86 -12.09
C VAL A 47 10.10 8.16 -11.92
N SER A 48 9.89 7.47 -10.81
CA SER A 48 8.61 6.81 -10.49
C SER A 48 7.47 7.82 -10.30
N GLU A 49 7.76 9.03 -9.80
CA GLU A 49 6.77 10.12 -9.74
C GLU A 49 6.42 10.66 -11.12
N MET A 50 7.39 10.73 -12.05
CA MET A 50 7.08 11.07 -13.46
C MET A 50 6.17 10.00 -14.09
N ILE A 51 6.46 8.72 -13.86
CA ILE A 51 5.58 7.61 -14.30
C ILE A 51 4.18 7.75 -13.70
N ARG A 52 4.09 8.06 -12.41
CA ARG A 52 2.80 8.32 -11.74
C ARG A 52 2.04 9.43 -12.43
N ASN A 53 2.69 10.55 -12.74
CA ASN A 53 2.06 11.68 -13.43
C ASN A 53 1.50 11.27 -14.79
N VAL A 54 2.22 10.46 -15.56
CA VAL A 54 1.72 9.91 -16.82
C VAL A 54 0.46 9.08 -16.57
N ILE A 55 0.47 8.16 -15.61
CA ILE A 55 -0.68 7.26 -15.31
C ILE A 55 -1.92 8.04 -14.87
N ILE A 56 -1.75 9.10 -14.07
CA ILE A 56 -2.88 9.85 -13.47
C ILE A 56 -3.52 10.81 -14.48
N HIS A 57 -2.71 11.40 -15.38
CA HIS A 57 -3.16 12.49 -16.24
C HIS A 57 -3.41 12.06 -17.69
N SER A 58 -3.17 10.81 -18.06
CA SER A 58 -3.45 10.31 -19.41
C SER A 58 -4.75 9.50 -19.41
N ASP A 59 -5.70 9.92 -20.22
CA ASP A 59 -7.04 9.31 -20.29
C ASP A 59 -7.11 8.08 -21.23
N ASP A 60 -6.08 7.90 -22.10
CA ASP A 60 -6.07 6.92 -23.21
C ASP A 60 -5.05 5.80 -23.06
N ILE A 61 -4.48 5.59 -21.86
CA ILE A 61 -3.53 4.52 -21.62
C ILE A 61 -4.28 3.18 -21.55
N ASP A 62 -3.95 2.26 -22.45
CA ASP A 62 -4.48 0.90 -22.40
C ASP A 62 -4.01 0.14 -21.15
N PRO A 63 -4.75 -0.88 -20.69
CA PRO A 63 -4.44 -1.60 -19.45
C PRO A 63 -3.04 -2.21 -19.39
N PHE A 64 -2.51 -2.71 -20.52
CA PHE A 64 -1.20 -3.36 -20.53
C PHE A 64 -0.06 -2.34 -20.49
N THR A 65 -0.18 -1.21 -21.18
CA THR A 65 0.74 -0.09 -21.07
C THR A 65 0.76 0.46 -19.65
N GLN A 66 -0.41 0.64 -19.03
CA GLN A 66 -0.51 1.06 -17.63
C GLN A 66 0.18 0.08 -16.67
N LEU A 67 -0.06 -1.22 -16.84
CA LEU A 67 0.62 -2.29 -16.07
C LEU A 67 2.15 -2.21 -16.25
N SER A 68 2.63 -2.00 -17.48
CA SER A 68 4.06 -1.90 -17.78
C SER A 68 4.72 -0.71 -17.07
N LEU A 69 4.05 0.44 -17.05
CA LEU A 69 4.48 1.62 -16.30
C LEU A 69 4.52 1.38 -14.79
N ILE A 70 3.51 0.70 -14.24
CA ILE A 70 3.45 0.32 -12.83
C ILE A 70 4.62 -0.62 -12.48
N VAL A 71 4.89 -1.61 -13.31
CA VAL A 71 6.00 -2.56 -13.13
C VAL A 71 7.35 -1.83 -13.13
N ALA A 72 7.56 -0.90 -14.06
CA ALA A 72 8.77 -0.08 -14.12
C ALA A 72 8.96 0.79 -12.87
N SER A 73 7.90 1.47 -12.43
CA SER A 73 7.89 2.27 -11.20
C SER A 73 8.20 1.40 -9.97
N ARG A 74 7.53 0.24 -9.84
CA ARG A 74 7.75 -0.70 -8.74
C ARG A 74 9.17 -1.26 -8.70
N LYS A 75 9.74 -1.60 -9.85
CA LYS A 75 11.12 -2.08 -9.93
C LYS A 75 12.08 -1.07 -9.30
N ARG A 76 11.94 0.18 -9.67
CA ARG A 76 12.76 1.26 -9.10
C ARG A 76 12.55 1.44 -7.61
N ASN A 77 11.29 1.49 -7.17
CA ASN A 77 10.95 1.66 -5.74
C ASN A 77 11.50 0.49 -4.89
N ILE A 78 11.38 -0.74 -5.39
CA ILE A 78 11.93 -1.92 -4.71
C ILE A 78 13.46 -1.83 -4.60
N ASP A 79 14.15 -1.60 -5.71
CA ASP A 79 15.62 -1.69 -5.74
C ASP A 79 16.31 -0.51 -5.05
N LEU A 80 15.76 0.70 -5.21
CA LEU A 80 16.41 1.91 -4.72
C LEU A 80 16.00 2.28 -3.30
N ARG A 81 14.86 1.79 -2.82
CA ARG A 81 14.29 2.21 -1.55
C ARG A 81 13.91 1.06 -0.63
N ILE A 82 13.01 0.16 -1.08
CA ILE A 82 12.42 -0.85 -0.19
C ILE A 82 13.46 -1.88 0.23
N LYS A 83 14.13 -2.55 -0.72
CA LYS A 83 15.16 -3.56 -0.41
C LYS A 83 16.27 -3.00 0.49
N PRO A 84 16.91 -1.84 0.18
CA PRO A 84 17.95 -1.26 1.04
C PRO A 84 17.46 -0.91 2.45
N ALA A 85 16.20 -0.46 2.60
CA ALA A 85 15.62 -0.16 3.90
C ALA A 85 15.39 -1.44 4.72
N LEU A 86 14.85 -2.49 4.11
CA LEU A 86 14.63 -3.78 4.76
C LEU A 86 15.94 -4.46 5.19
N GLU A 87 17.00 -4.33 4.39
CA GLU A 87 18.34 -4.82 4.71
C GLU A 87 18.95 -4.11 5.94
N LYS A 88 18.62 -2.82 6.13
CA LYS A 88 18.97 -2.03 7.31
C LYS A 88 18.04 -2.27 8.51
N ASN A 89 17.16 -3.26 8.44
CA ASN A 89 16.18 -3.60 9.47
C ASN A 89 15.16 -2.48 9.76
N ASN A 90 14.89 -1.60 8.79
CA ASN A 90 13.86 -0.57 8.92
C ASN A 90 12.46 -1.15 8.77
N ILE A 91 11.47 -0.43 9.27
CA ILE A 91 10.05 -0.66 8.97
C ILE A 91 9.71 0.12 7.70
N VAL A 92 9.30 -0.60 6.65
CA VAL A 92 8.84 -0.01 5.40
C VAL A 92 7.33 0.05 5.40
N ILE A 93 6.76 1.22 5.12
CA ILE A 93 5.33 1.46 4.94
C ILE A 93 5.11 1.89 3.50
N SER A 94 4.27 1.19 2.76
CA SER A 94 3.90 1.56 1.39
C SER A 94 2.42 1.90 1.31
N ASP A 95 2.10 3.10 0.83
CA ASP A 95 0.75 3.48 0.39
C ASP A 95 0.51 2.86 -0.99
N ARG A 96 -0.22 1.76 -1.02
CA ARG A 96 -0.40 0.80 -2.12
C ARG A 96 0.87 -0.03 -2.41
N PHE A 97 0.65 -1.24 -2.92
CA PHE A 97 1.69 -2.13 -3.40
C PHE A 97 1.13 -3.16 -4.40
N GLY A 98 1.62 -4.40 -4.32
CA GLY A 98 1.29 -5.47 -5.27
C GLY A 98 -0.19 -5.83 -5.36
N LEU A 99 -0.94 -5.75 -4.26
CA LEU A 99 -2.37 -6.03 -4.25
C LEU A 99 -3.15 -5.02 -5.10
N SER A 100 -2.78 -3.72 -5.06
CA SER A 100 -3.37 -2.72 -5.95
C SER A 100 -3.29 -3.12 -7.43
N THR A 101 -2.17 -3.71 -7.89
CA THR A 101 -2.04 -4.18 -9.29
C THR A 101 -2.96 -5.37 -9.58
N ILE A 102 -3.08 -6.31 -8.63
CA ILE A 102 -4.00 -7.44 -8.78
C ILE A 102 -5.45 -6.93 -8.90
N VAL A 103 -5.82 -5.95 -8.07
CA VAL A 103 -7.16 -5.38 -8.05
C VAL A 103 -7.44 -4.58 -9.33
N TYR A 104 -6.64 -3.55 -9.61
CA TYR A 104 -6.94 -2.62 -10.71
C TYR A 104 -6.65 -3.24 -12.09
N GLN A 105 -5.43 -3.71 -12.33
CA GLN A 105 -5.06 -4.25 -13.64
C GLN A 105 -5.59 -5.68 -13.84
N GLY A 106 -5.62 -6.48 -12.78
CA GLY A 106 -6.10 -7.86 -12.85
C GLY A 106 -7.62 -7.94 -12.88
N VAL A 107 -8.27 -7.68 -11.74
CA VAL A 107 -9.70 -7.94 -11.57
C VAL A 107 -10.56 -6.92 -12.34
N VAL A 108 -10.20 -5.63 -12.26
CA VAL A 108 -11.04 -4.56 -12.82
C VAL A 108 -10.79 -4.38 -14.31
N GLN A 109 -9.53 -4.34 -14.75
CA GLN A 109 -9.18 -4.15 -16.16
C GLN A 109 -9.04 -5.48 -16.95
N GLY A 110 -9.13 -6.63 -16.28
CA GLY A 110 -9.22 -7.94 -16.94
C GLY A 110 -7.90 -8.53 -17.43
N ILE A 111 -6.75 -8.02 -17.00
CA ILE A 111 -5.46 -8.65 -17.32
C ILE A 111 -5.34 -9.97 -16.53
N PRO A 112 -5.09 -11.11 -17.20
CA PRO A 112 -4.98 -12.39 -16.51
C PRO A 112 -3.92 -12.35 -15.39
N LEU A 113 -4.28 -12.80 -14.20
CA LEU A 113 -3.36 -12.82 -13.04
C LEU A 113 -2.06 -13.59 -13.31
N LYS A 114 -2.13 -14.60 -14.19
CA LYS A 114 -0.93 -15.33 -14.66
C LYS A 114 0.04 -14.40 -15.37
N THR A 115 -0.45 -13.50 -16.24
CA THR A 115 0.36 -12.51 -16.95
C THR A 115 1.01 -11.54 -15.98
N ILE A 116 0.24 -11.01 -15.02
CA ILE A 116 0.78 -10.11 -13.98
C ILE A 116 1.89 -10.79 -13.19
N ARG A 117 1.68 -12.02 -12.74
CA ARG A 117 2.68 -12.80 -12.00
C ARG A 117 3.94 -13.08 -12.82
N GLN A 118 3.79 -13.39 -14.12
CA GLN A 118 4.93 -13.57 -15.02
C GLN A 118 5.75 -12.28 -15.17
N LEU A 119 5.10 -11.13 -15.36
CA LEU A 119 5.77 -9.83 -15.41
C LEU A 119 6.51 -9.51 -14.11
N PHE A 120 5.91 -9.78 -12.95
CA PHE A 120 6.56 -9.59 -11.66
C PHE A 120 7.80 -10.47 -11.50
N THR A 121 7.74 -11.71 -11.99
CA THR A 121 8.88 -12.64 -11.94
C THR A 121 10.01 -12.20 -12.87
N ILE A 122 9.69 -11.90 -14.12
CA ILE A 122 10.69 -11.49 -15.14
C ILE A 122 11.36 -10.16 -14.75
N SER A 123 10.61 -9.26 -14.13
CA SER A 123 11.12 -7.95 -13.70
C SER A 123 11.82 -7.99 -12.34
N ASP A 124 11.95 -9.14 -11.70
CA ASP A 124 12.50 -9.31 -10.33
C ASP A 124 11.84 -8.38 -9.30
N ILE A 125 10.50 -8.30 -9.32
CA ILE A 125 9.71 -7.49 -8.40
C ILE A 125 8.74 -8.31 -7.56
N TYR A 126 9.00 -9.60 -7.42
CA TYR A 126 8.15 -10.52 -6.65
C TYR A 126 8.37 -10.41 -5.13
N LEU A 127 8.63 -9.19 -4.67
CA LEU A 127 8.65 -8.87 -3.25
C LEU A 127 7.21 -8.81 -2.72
N LYS A 128 6.98 -9.36 -1.54
CA LYS A 128 5.68 -9.37 -0.89
C LYS A 128 5.78 -8.73 0.50
N PRO A 129 4.79 -7.94 0.90
CA PRO A 129 4.75 -7.40 2.26
C PRO A 129 4.56 -8.50 3.30
N ASN A 130 5.06 -8.26 4.51
CA ASN A 130 4.76 -9.09 5.68
C ASN A 130 3.32 -8.87 6.14
N VAL A 131 2.82 -7.66 5.97
CA VAL A 131 1.49 -7.24 6.41
C VAL A 131 0.81 -6.46 5.32
N GLU A 132 -0.41 -6.87 4.94
CA GLU A 132 -1.35 -6.06 4.15
C GLU A 132 -2.47 -5.58 5.06
N ILE A 133 -2.62 -4.27 5.20
CA ILE A 133 -3.75 -3.65 5.90
C ILE A 133 -4.70 -3.10 4.86
N ILE A 134 -5.90 -3.66 4.80
CA ILE A 134 -6.96 -3.20 3.91
C ILE A 134 -7.84 -2.23 4.68
N LEU A 135 -7.86 -0.98 4.25
CA LEU A 135 -8.82 0.01 4.74
C LEU A 135 -10.11 -0.15 3.95
N ASP A 136 -11.04 -0.90 4.52
CA ASP A 136 -12.35 -1.20 3.92
C ASP A 136 -13.29 -0.03 4.13
N VAL A 137 -13.58 0.70 3.04
CA VAL A 137 -14.52 1.82 3.03
C VAL A 137 -15.63 1.55 2.04
N ASP A 138 -16.86 1.83 2.43
CA ASP A 138 -17.98 1.85 1.49
C ASP A 138 -17.65 2.75 0.31
N PRO A 139 -17.80 2.27 -0.94
CA PRO A 139 -17.45 3.03 -2.13
C PRO A 139 -18.13 4.40 -2.23
N GLU A 140 -19.38 4.52 -1.81
CA GLU A 140 -20.11 5.79 -1.80
C GLU A 140 -19.52 6.77 -0.78
N VAL A 141 -19.21 6.27 0.43
CA VAL A 141 -18.54 7.05 1.47
C VAL A 141 -17.16 7.49 1.01
N GLY A 142 -16.39 6.58 0.40
CA GLY A 142 -15.06 6.86 -0.13
C GLY A 142 -15.08 7.93 -1.21
N LEU A 143 -15.96 7.80 -2.20
CA LEU A 143 -16.12 8.80 -3.27
C LEU A 143 -16.55 10.17 -2.73
N ASN A 144 -17.49 10.21 -1.80
CA ASN A 144 -17.90 11.46 -1.18
C ASN A 144 -16.73 12.16 -0.49
N ARG A 145 -15.90 11.42 0.27
CA ARG A 145 -14.68 11.95 0.88
C ARG A 145 -13.70 12.52 -0.15
N VAL A 146 -13.57 11.87 -1.32
CA VAL A 146 -12.71 12.35 -2.41
C VAL A 146 -13.22 13.66 -2.98
N MET A 147 -14.53 13.76 -3.24
CA MET A 147 -15.15 14.93 -3.86
C MET A 147 -15.22 16.14 -2.93
N THR A 148 -15.19 15.91 -1.61
CA THR A 148 -15.25 16.99 -0.61
C THR A 148 -13.87 17.47 -0.11
N ASN A 149 -12.79 16.79 -0.49
CA ASN A 149 -11.43 17.19 -0.15
C ASN A 149 -10.81 18.09 -1.24
N ASP A 150 -9.95 19.03 -0.84
CA ASP A 150 -9.19 19.94 -1.72
C ASP A 150 -8.07 19.22 -2.49
N ARG A 151 -8.30 17.99 -2.98
CA ARG A 151 -7.33 17.28 -3.81
C ARG A 151 -7.80 17.24 -5.27
N GLU A 152 -6.85 17.19 -6.18
CA GLU A 152 -7.15 16.96 -7.59
C GLU A 152 -7.87 15.63 -7.80
N VAL A 153 -8.98 15.68 -8.54
CA VAL A 153 -9.82 14.52 -8.88
C VAL A 153 -9.20 13.81 -10.09
N SER A 154 -8.76 12.58 -9.89
CA SER A 154 -8.14 11.76 -10.94
C SER A 154 -9.16 11.16 -11.91
N ALA A 155 -8.68 10.61 -13.05
CA ALA A 155 -9.53 9.88 -13.99
C ALA A 155 -10.20 8.64 -13.33
N ILE A 156 -9.55 8.01 -12.36
CA ILE A 156 -10.11 6.88 -11.59
C ILE A 156 -11.27 7.35 -10.70
N ASP A 157 -11.12 8.47 -10.01
CA ASP A 157 -12.17 9.02 -9.13
C ASP A 157 -13.45 9.36 -9.87
N LYS A 158 -13.36 9.70 -11.17
CA LYS A 158 -14.49 10.01 -12.04
C LYS A 158 -15.28 8.78 -12.52
N LYS A 159 -14.78 7.56 -12.25
CA LYS A 159 -15.51 6.32 -12.58
C LYS A 159 -16.74 6.18 -11.69
N GLY A 160 -17.75 5.51 -12.21
CA GLY A 160 -19.03 5.33 -11.49
C GLY A 160 -18.90 4.43 -10.25
N LEU A 161 -19.94 4.46 -9.41
CA LEU A 161 -20.01 3.70 -8.16
C LEU A 161 -19.79 2.19 -8.37
N GLU A 162 -20.31 1.61 -9.44
CA GLU A 162 -20.11 0.18 -9.78
C GLU A 162 -18.63 -0.19 -9.93
N PHE A 163 -17.84 0.70 -10.56
CA PHE A 163 -16.40 0.51 -10.70
C PHE A 163 -15.70 0.46 -9.35
N HIS A 164 -16.04 1.37 -8.42
CA HIS A 164 -15.46 1.42 -7.08
C HIS A 164 -15.94 0.28 -6.19
N SER A 165 -17.18 -0.19 -6.36
CA SER A 165 -17.70 -1.38 -5.67
C SER A 165 -16.91 -2.63 -6.08
N LYS A 166 -16.63 -2.79 -7.38
CA LYS A 166 -15.80 -3.89 -7.88
C LYS A 166 -14.37 -3.84 -7.34
N ILE A 167 -13.80 -2.63 -7.18
CA ILE A 167 -12.49 -2.44 -6.55
C ILE A 167 -12.52 -2.88 -5.09
N ASN A 168 -13.51 -2.43 -4.32
CA ASN A 168 -13.61 -2.75 -2.90
C ASN A 168 -13.76 -4.27 -2.70
N GLU A 169 -14.67 -4.90 -3.42
CA GLU A 169 -14.85 -6.35 -3.41
C GLU A 169 -13.55 -7.10 -3.76
N ALA A 170 -12.84 -6.62 -4.79
CA ALA A 170 -11.57 -7.22 -5.18
C ALA A 170 -10.50 -7.11 -4.09
N TYR A 171 -10.42 -6.00 -3.35
CA TYR A 171 -9.53 -5.88 -2.20
C TYR A 171 -9.87 -6.88 -1.09
N LEU A 172 -11.15 -7.10 -0.82
CA LEU A 172 -11.58 -8.04 0.23
C LEU A 172 -11.25 -9.50 -0.12
N HIS A 173 -11.38 -9.90 -1.39
CA HIS A 173 -11.25 -11.29 -1.82
C HIS A 173 -9.86 -11.69 -2.33
N ASN A 174 -8.94 -10.74 -2.55
CA ASN A 174 -7.57 -11.04 -3.01
C ASN A 174 -6.52 -10.70 -1.93
N ASN A 175 -5.30 -11.21 -2.10
CA ASN A 175 -4.16 -10.90 -1.25
C ASN A 175 -2.84 -10.93 -2.04
N TYR A 176 -1.81 -10.25 -1.50
CA TYR A 176 -0.44 -10.25 -2.03
C TYR A 176 0.59 -10.24 -0.89
N VAL A 177 0.38 -11.02 0.16
CA VAL A 177 1.27 -11.12 1.33
C VAL A 177 2.35 -12.19 1.15
N ALA A 178 3.42 -12.10 1.94
CA ALA A 178 4.43 -13.15 2.09
C ALA A 178 3.78 -14.44 2.62
N LYS A 179 4.50 -15.58 2.48
CA LYS A 179 3.97 -16.89 2.90
C LYS A 179 3.58 -16.90 4.39
N ASP A 180 4.40 -16.26 5.23
CA ASP A 180 4.19 -16.14 6.66
C ASP A 180 3.60 -14.76 7.05
N GLY A 181 3.07 -14.03 6.05
CA GLY A 181 2.46 -12.73 6.22
C GLY A 181 0.97 -12.82 6.52
N CYS A 182 0.41 -11.70 6.93
CA CYS A 182 -1.00 -11.60 7.23
C CYS A 182 -1.68 -10.47 6.46
N LYS A 183 -2.98 -10.67 6.19
CA LYS A 183 -3.90 -9.66 5.70
C LYS A 183 -4.85 -9.29 6.82
N ILE A 184 -4.99 -7.99 7.07
CA ILE A 184 -5.87 -7.43 8.11
C ILE A 184 -6.84 -6.48 7.42
N ILE A 185 -8.12 -6.64 7.69
CA ILE A 185 -9.18 -5.77 7.18
C ILE A 185 -9.64 -4.88 8.33
N ILE A 186 -9.65 -3.56 8.10
CA ILE A 186 -10.06 -2.55 9.08
C ILE A 186 -11.19 -1.74 8.47
N ASP A 187 -12.32 -1.66 9.19
CA ASP A 187 -13.45 -0.83 8.81
C ASP A 187 -13.05 0.66 8.83
N ALA A 188 -12.97 1.24 7.64
CA ALA A 188 -12.59 2.63 7.40
C ALA A 188 -13.80 3.57 7.19
N ASN A 189 -15.02 3.11 7.43
CA ASN A 189 -16.23 3.96 7.39
C ASN A 189 -16.31 4.91 8.59
N ARG A 190 -15.61 4.59 9.68
CA ARG A 190 -15.54 5.33 10.94
C ARG A 190 -14.69 6.61 10.81
N ASN A 191 -14.58 7.37 11.90
CA ASN A 191 -13.67 8.52 11.96
C ASN A 191 -12.20 8.09 11.86
N LEU A 192 -11.36 9.01 11.42
CA LEU A 192 -9.96 8.74 11.13
C LEU A 192 -9.16 8.25 12.35
N ASP A 193 -9.45 8.76 13.54
CA ASP A 193 -8.67 8.45 14.74
C ASP A 193 -8.98 7.05 15.27
N ASP A 194 -10.24 6.58 15.16
CA ASP A 194 -10.61 5.20 15.46
C ASP A 194 -9.95 4.22 14.49
N VAL A 195 -10.01 4.51 13.18
CA VAL A 195 -9.34 3.71 12.15
C VAL A 195 -7.84 3.65 12.40
N PHE A 196 -7.23 4.79 12.74
CA PHE A 196 -5.81 4.87 13.05
C PHE A 196 -5.43 4.06 14.28
N THR A 197 -6.25 4.10 15.33
CA THR A 197 -6.06 3.30 16.54
C THR A 197 -6.03 1.81 16.22
N ASP A 198 -6.95 1.32 15.39
CA ASP A 198 -6.97 -0.08 14.98
C ASP A 198 -5.74 -0.46 14.14
N VAL A 199 -5.28 0.43 13.25
CA VAL A 199 -4.04 0.22 12.48
C VAL A 199 -2.83 0.11 13.41
N VAL A 200 -2.70 1.01 14.38
CA VAL A 200 -1.60 0.97 15.36
C VAL A 200 -1.64 -0.31 16.17
N ASN A 201 -2.81 -0.71 16.67
CA ASN A 201 -2.99 -1.95 17.43
C ASN A 201 -2.60 -3.18 16.60
N ALA A 202 -3.04 -3.24 15.33
CA ALA A 202 -2.71 -4.33 14.42
C ALA A 202 -1.19 -4.44 14.19
N VAL A 203 -0.53 -3.32 13.89
CA VAL A 203 0.93 -3.29 13.66
C VAL A 203 1.70 -3.64 14.93
N THR A 204 1.28 -3.10 16.09
CA THR A 204 1.90 -3.40 17.38
C THR A 204 1.83 -4.88 17.72
N ASN A 205 0.67 -5.51 17.54
CA ASN A 205 0.49 -6.95 17.77
C ASN A 205 1.44 -7.79 16.90
N ILE A 206 1.60 -7.43 15.62
CA ILE A 206 2.54 -8.11 14.73
C ILE A 206 3.99 -7.92 15.19
N MET A 207 4.35 -6.71 15.59
CA MET A 207 5.70 -6.42 16.09
C MET A 207 6.02 -7.17 17.38
N VAL A 208 5.03 -7.39 18.25
CA VAL A 208 5.15 -8.22 19.46
C VAL A 208 5.36 -9.70 19.08
N ILE A 209 4.51 -10.25 18.22
CA ILE A 209 4.60 -11.64 17.74
C ILE A 209 5.96 -11.89 17.07
N ASP A 210 6.43 -10.96 16.25
CA ASP A 210 7.74 -11.02 15.60
C ASP A 210 8.91 -10.76 16.57
N GLY A 211 8.63 -10.38 17.82
CA GLY A 211 9.64 -10.02 18.82
C GLY A 211 10.49 -8.81 18.38
N ARG A 212 9.88 -7.85 17.69
CA ARG A 212 10.49 -6.58 17.22
C ARG A 212 10.23 -5.43 18.18
N PHE A 213 9.41 -5.65 19.21
CA PHE A 213 9.03 -4.62 20.16
C PHE A 213 10.27 -4.14 20.94
N LYS A 214 10.60 -2.86 20.79
CA LYS A 214 11.62 -2.23 21.63
C LYS A 214 11.01 -1.92 22.98
N ASN A 215 11.53 -2.48 24.07
CA ASN A 215 11.20 -2.00 25.40
C ASN A 215 11.71 -0.55 25.53
N VAL A 216 10.83 0.42 25.35
CA VAL A 216 11.12 1.82 25.66
C VAL A 216 11.23 1.92 27.17
N GLY A 217 12.43 1.77 27.72
CA GLY A 217 12.64 1.92 29.18
C GLY A 217 13.83 1.18 29.79
N LYS A 218 14.77 0.62 29.02
CA LYS A 218 15.95 -0.07 29.60
C LYS A 218 17.32 0.46 29.19
N ASP A 219 17.40 1.53 28.43
CA ASP A 219 18.69 2.15 28.06
C ASP A 219 18.84 3.56 28.69
N SER A 220 18.57 3.65 30.00
CA SER A 220 18.92 4.83 30.82
C SER A 220 19.43 4.32 32.18
N GLU A 221 20.58 3.65 32.16
CA GLU A 221 21.51 3.55 33.30
C GLU A 221 22.93 3.69 32.78
#